data_e96f7272174be99d2c2cd5c96c9c3915
#
_entry.id   e96f7272174be99d2c2cd5c96c9c3915
#
_cell.length_a   1.000
_cell.length_b   1.000
_cell.length_c   1.000
_cell.angle_alpha   90.00
_cell.angle_beta   90.00
_cell.angle_gamma   90.00
#
_symmetry.space_group_name_H-M   'P 1'
#
loop_
_entity.id
_entity.type
_entity.pdbx_description
1 polymer ?
#
loop_
_entity_poly.entity_id
_entity_poly.type
_entity_poly.pdbx_seq_one_letter_code
_entity_poly.pdbx_strand_id
1 'polypeptide(L)'
;MGKASIVDVRGQSQFALGHPQGALSLPFSRKDLEERLGILLQYGTPVILVAEDPDQAESALLQLQEGSFPVFGIVEDSINGWYENGLPMEILAEVSVHETVGAAADGNTVVLDVREPIEWEMGHVPGALLISLGTLRGRLHELSLEASIVVICEAGVRSSSAASILQAEGFGGVSHVPEGTGGYRRAGLILEFSEDN
;
A
#
# COMPACT_ATOMS: atom_id res chain seq x y z
N MET A 1 -1.72 -3.06 27.05
CA MET A 1 -0.74 -3.10 25.97
C MET A 1 -1.51 -3.07 24.67
N GLY A 2 -1.19 -2.15 23.75
CA GLY A 2 -1.77 -2.10 22.42
C GLY A 2 -1.36 -3.33 21.60
N LYS A 3 -2.19 -3.70 20.61
CA LYS A 3 -1.88 -4.77 19.67
C LYS A 3 -0.75 -4.31 18.74
N ALA A 4 0.28 -5.13 18.53
CA ALA A 4 1.34 -4.79 17.56
C ALA A 4 0.81 -4.87 16.12
N SER A 5 1.28 -3.95 15.26
CA SER A 5 1.00 -3.99 13.83
C SER A 5 2.08 -4.78 13.10
N ILE A 6 1.69 -5.60 12.14
CA ILE A 6 2.63 -6.29 11.27
C ILE A 6 2.96 -5.34 10.11
N VAL A 7 4.25 -5.11 9.88
CA VAL A 7 4.77 -4.26 8.81
C VAL A 7 5.67 -5.09 7.91
N ASP A 8 5.25 -5.29 6.68
CA ASP A 8 5.99 -6.03 5.67
C ASP A 8 6.85 -5.05 4.86
N VAL A 9 8.17 -5.14 5.06
CA VAL A 9 9.15 -4.27 4.39
C VAL A 9 9.75 -4.90 3.13
N ARG A 10 9.25 -6.07 2.71
CA ARG A 10 9.62 -6.67 1.43
C ARG A 10 9.14 -5.81 0.25
N GLY A 11 9.55 -6.17 -0.97
CA GLY A 11 9.07 -5.50 -2.18
C GLY A 11 7.55 -5.64 -2.37
N GLN A 12 6.94 -4.65 -3.03
CA GLN A 12 5.48 -4.63 -3.27
C GLN A 12 4.97 -5.90 -3.99
N SER A 13 5.73 -6.43 -4.96
CA SER A 13 5.33 -7.65 -5.67
C SER A 13 5.44 -8.90 -4.79
N GLN A 14 6.39 -8.94 -3.86
CA GLN A 14 6.50 -10.02 -2.88
C GLN A 14 5.34 -9.96 -1.89
N PHE A 15 4.97 -8.75 -1.44
CA PHE A 15 3.78 -8.53 -0.62
C PHE A 15 2.52 -9.00 -1.35
N ALA A 16 2.36 -8.64 -2.63
CA ALA A 16 1.19 -9.01 -3.43
C ALA A 16 1.02 -10.52 -3.57
N LEU A 17 2.12 -11.26 -3.76
CA LEU A 17 2.11 -12.72 -3.88
C LEU A 17 1.67 -13.45 -2.59
N GLY A 18 1.87 -12.82 -1.42
CA GLY A 18 1.43 -13.36 -0.14
C GLY A 18 2.04 -12.61 1.04
N HIS A 19 1.20 -12.25 1.99
CA HIS A 19 1.59 -11.54 3.21
C HIS A 19 0.76 -12.00 4.42
N PRO A 20 1.21 -11.76 5.65
CA PRO A 20 0.42 -12.04 6.84
C PRO A 20 -0.89 -11.25 6.82
N GLN A 21 -1.99 -11.89 7.20
CA GLN A 21 -3.30 -11.23 7.26
C GLN A 21 -3.26 -9.96 8.11
N GLY A 22 -3.73 -8.86 7.52
CA GLY A 22 -3.75 -7.54 8.15
C GLY A 22 -2.38 -6.85 8.24
N ALA A 23 -1.34 -7.37 7.57
CA ALA A 23 -0.05 -6.70 7.48
C ALA A 23 -0.13 -5.45 6.61
N LEU A 24 0.65 -4.43 6.97
CA LEU A 24 0.81 -3.21 6.18
C LEU A 24 2.04 -3.33 5.27
N SER A 25 1.85 -3.05 3.98
CA SER A 25 2.93 -2.98 3.00
C SER A 25 3.71 -1.67 3.14
N LEU A 26 5.00 -1.78 3.41
CA LEU A 26 5.91 -0.63 3.47
C LEU A 26 7.26 -1.01 2.87
N PRO A 27 7.39 -1.13 1.54
CA PRO A 27 8.64 -1.53 0.90
C PRO A 27 9.84 -0.76 1.44
N PHE A 28 10.90 -1.50 1.82
CA PHE A 28 12.07 -0.97 2.50
C PHE A 28 12.71 0.18 1.73
N SER A 29 13.08 1.22 2.45
CA SER A 29 13.89 2.34 1.96
C SER A 29 15.01 2.62 2.95
N ARG A 30 16.20 2.89 2.44
CA ARG A 30 17.38 3.14 3.28
C ARG A 30 17.40 4.51 3.97
N LYS A 31 16.43 5.39 3.68
CA LYS A 31 16.51 6.80 4.10
C LYS A 31 15.34 7.29 4.93
N ASP A 32 14.13 6.76 4.69
CA ASP A 32 12.88 7.37 5.13
C ASP A 32 11.85 6.37 5.67
N LEU A 33 12.32 5.19 6.14
CA LEU A 33 11.43 4.12 6.59
C LEU A 33 10.54 4.59 7.75
N GLU A 34 11.09 5.28 8.75
CA GLU A 34 10.36 5.77 9.91
C GLU A 34 9.32 6.84 9.52
N GLU A 35 9.71 7.81 8.69
CA GLU A 35 8.81 8.87 8.22
C GLU A 35 7.62 8.26 7.46
N ARG A 36 7.89 7.34 6.54
CA ARG A 36 6.86 6.63 5.78
C ARG A 36 5.98 5.75 6.66
N LEU A 37 6.54 5.11 7.69
CA LEU A 37 5.77 4.36 8.66
C LEU A 37 4.82 5.27 9.46
N GLY A 38 5.25 6.50 9.78
CA GLY A 38 4.43 7.52 10.42
C GLY A 38 3.22 7.97 9.60
N ILE A 39 3.22 7.76 8.28
CA ILE A 39 2.04 7.96 7.42
C ILE A 39 1.01 6.83 7.64
N LEU A 40 1.48 5.61 7.90
CA LEU A 40 0.62 4.42 8.01
C LEU A 40 0.14 4.16 9.44
N LEU A 41 0.94 4.49 10.45
CA LEU A 41 0.69 4.19 11.86
C LEU A 41 0.93 5.41 12.75
N GLN A 42 0.24 5.43 13.89
CA GLN A 42 0.51 6.42 14.93
C GLN A 42 1.86 6.13 15.59
N TYR A 43 2.63 7.18 15.87
CA TYR A 43 3.87 7.08 16.66
C TYR A 43 3.62 6.38 18.00
N GLY A 44 4.54 5.52 18.41
CA GLY A 44 4.41 4.67 19.59
C GLY A 44 3.70 3.33 19.34
N THR A 45 3.15 3.08 18.15
CA THR A 45 2.59 1.78 17.82
C THR A 45 3.69 0.72 17.75
N PRO A 46 3.59 -0.38 18.53
CA PRO A 46 4.54 -1.48 18.41
C PRO A 46 4.42 -2.17 17.08
N VAL A 47 5.55 -2.59 16.49
CA VAL A 47 5.56 -3.25 15.19
C VAL A 47 6.27 -4.60 15.24
N ILE A 48 5.83 -5.52 14.38
CA ILE A 48 6.51 -6.77 14.03
C ILE A 48 6.89 -6.66 12.56
N LEU A 49 8.17 -6.87 12.23
CA LEU A 49 8.68 -6.73 10.88
C LEU A 49 8.64 -8.07 10.12
N VAL A 50 8.23 -8.01 8.86
CA VAL A 50 8.44 -9.07 7.86
C VAL A 50 9.43 -8.52 6.84
N ALA A 51 10.57 -9.17 6.69
CA ALA A 51 11.64 -8.77 5.78
C ALA A 51 11.95 -9.89 4.78
N GLU A 52 12.63 -9.58 3.70
CA GLU A 52 13.02 -10.54 2.68
C GLU A 52 14.12 -11.49 3.18
N ASP A 53 15.09 -10.89 3.87
CA ASP A 53 16.27 -11.58 4.39
C ASP A 53 16.75 -10.91 5.70
N PRO A 54 17.73 -11.52 6.41
CA PRO A 54 18.27 -10.98 7.64
C PRO A 54 18.93 -9.60 7.49
N ASP A 55 19.57 -9.31 6.36
CA ASP A 55 20.26 -8.04 6.12
C ASP A 55 19.26 -6.89 5.97
N GLN A 56 18.15 -7.14 5.29
CA GLN A 56 17.04 -6.18 5.20
C GLN A 56 16.39 -5.98 6.57
N ALA A 57 16.17 -7.06 7.32
CA ALA A 57 15.61 -7.01 8.67
C ALA A 57 16.47 -6.17 9.61
N GLU A 58 17.80 -6.39 9.63
CA GLU A 58 18.75 -5.61 10.43
C GLU A 58 18.73 -4.14 10.02
N SER A 59 18.77 -3.86 8.71
CA SER A 59 18.73 -2.51 8.18
C SER A 59 17.44 -1.76 8.56
N ALA A 60 16.29 -2.43 8.53
CA ALA A 60 15.03 -1.86 8.96
C ALA A 60 14.99 -1.62 10.48
N LEU A 61 15.49 -2.60 11.25
CA LEU A 61 15.57 -2.50 12.71
C LEU A 61 16.43 -1.30 13.13
N LEU A 62 17.61 -1.11 12.53
CA LEU A 62 18.51 0.01 12.83
C LEU A 62 17.84 1.37 12.59
N GLN A 63 17.04 1.52 11.54
CA GLN A 63 16.31 2.76 11.28
C GLN A 63 15.20 3.05 12.30
N LEU A 64 14.61 2.01 12.89
CA LEU A 64 13.50 2.15 13.82
C LEU A 64 13.94 2.14 15.30
N GLN A 65 15.16 1.68 15.62
CA GLN A 65 15.66 1.55 17.01
C GLN A 65 15.74 2.86 17.78
N GLU A 66 16.10 3.94 17.11
CA GLU A 66 16.20 5.28 17.69
C GLU A 66 14.92 6.09 17.51
N GLY A 67 13.92 5.45 16.86
CA GLY A 67 12.70 6.10 16.41
C GLY A 67 11.51 5.89 17.33
N SER A 68 10.38 6.30 16.80
CA SER A 68 9.11 6.37 17.53
C SER A 68 8.28 5.10 17.43
N PHE A 69 8.80 4.01 16.83
CA PHE A 69 8.09 2.74 16.65
C PHE A 69 8.84 1.58 17.34
N PRO A 70 8.38 1.12 18.52
CA PRO A 70 9.01 -0.02 19.20
C PRO A 70 8.91 -1.28 18.34
N VAL A 71 10.04 -1.89 17.98
CA VAL A 71 10.07 -3.17 17.27
C VAL A 71 10.00 -4.30 18.28
N PHE A 72 8.90 -5.07 18.25
CA PHE A 72 8.65 -6.19 19.17
C PHE A 72 9.22 -7.50 18.65
N GLY A 73 9.49 -7.61 17.36
CA GLY A 73 10.05 -8.80 16.76
C GLY A 73 10.20 -8.70 15.25
N ILE A 74 10.88 -9.68 14.71
CA ILE A 74 11.03 -9.90 13.28
C ILE A 74 10.54 -11.33 13.01
N VAL A 75 9.78 -11.53 11.94
CA VAL A 75 9.31 -12.86 11.55
C VAL A 75 10.51 -13.68 11.07
N GLU A 76 10.77 -14.80 11.74
CA GLU A 76 11.83 -15.74 11.35
C GLU A 76 11.51 -16.36 9.98
N ASP A 77 12.56 -16.61 9.20
CA ASP A 77 12.47 -17.18 7.85
C ASP A 77 11.51 -16.44 6.92
N SER A 78 11.35 -15.14 7.16
CA SER A 78 10.48 -14.27 6.36
C SER A 78 9.04 -14.82 6.31
N ILE A 79 8.39 -14.74 5.15
CA ILE A 79 7.02 -15.20 4.95
C ILE A 79 6.90 -16.74 4.99
N ASN A 80 7.97 -17.47 4.70
CA ASN A 80 7.96 -18.93 4.73
C ASN A 80 7.72 -19.45 6.16
N GLY A 81 8.41 -18.88 7.15
CA GLY A 81 8.18 -19.25 8.56
C GLY A 81 6.74 -18.96 9.01
N TRP A 82 6.13 -17.91 8.52
CA TRP A 82 4.72 -17.60 8.78
C TRP A 82 3.79 -18.67 8.18
N TYR A 83 3.99 -19.00 6.91
CA TYR A 83 3.20 -19.98 6.18
C TYR A 83 3.33 -21.39 6.75
N GLU A 84 4.55 -21.86 7.05
CA GLU A 84 4.82 -23.21 7.58
C GLU A 84 4.19 -23.43 8.98
N ASN A 85 4.01 -22.36 9.75
CA ASN A 85 3.30 -22.40 11.02
C ASN A 85 1.76 -22.31 10.88
N GLY A 86 1.23 -22.33 9.66
CA GLY A 86 -0.21 -22.32 9.40
C GLY A 86 -0.91 -21.04 9.80
N LEU A 87 -0.18 -19.92 9.87
CA LEU A 87 -0.75 -18.62 10.22
C LEU A 87 -1.49 -18.00 9.03
N PRO A 88 -2.54 -17.18 9.28
CA PRO A 88 -3.37 -16.61 8.22
C PRO A 88 -2.59 -15.75 7.24
N MET A 89 -2.84 -15.97 5.95
CA MET A 89 -2.22 -15.29 4.82
C MET A 89 -3.29 -14.58 3.98
N GLU A 90 -2.89 -13.50 3.34
CA GLU A 90 -3.65 -12.77 2.32
C GLU A 90 -2.79 -12.56 1.08
N ILE A 91 -3.44 -12.27 -0.04
CA ILE A 91 -2.82 -11.83 -1.28
C ILE A 91 -3.38 -10.46 -1.65
N LEU A 92 -2.61 -9.66 -2.37
CA LEU A 92 -3.09 -8.42 -2.95
C LEU A 92 -3.13 -8.56 -4.47
N ALA A 93 -4.32 -8.47 -5.06
CA ALA A 93 -4.47 -8.55 -6.49
C ALA A 93 -3.76 -7.39 -7.19
N GLU A 94 -3.06 -7.70 -8.28
CA GLU A 94 -2.43 -6.71 -9.16
C GLU A 94 -3.25 -6.56 -10.44
N VAL A 95 -3.43 -5.34 -10.91
CA VAL A 95 -4.11 -4.98 -12.16
C VAL A 95 -3.15 -4.17 -13.03
N SER A 96 -3.13 -4.45 -14.32
CA SER A 96 -2.35 -3.68 -15.28
C SER A 96 -2.97 -2.30 -15.53
N VAL A 97 -2.17 -1.39 -16.08
CA VAL A 97 -2.68 -0.06 -16.50
C VAL A 97 -3.79 -0.15 -17.56
N HIS A 98 -3.77 -1.19 -18.42
CA HIS A 98 -4.82 -1.40 -19.42
C HIS A 98 -6.14 -1.88 -18.81
N GLU A 99 -6.10 -2.76 -17.80
CA GLU A 99 -7.28 -3.20 -17.07
C GLU A 99 -7.88 -2.05 -16.25
N THR A 100 -7.04 -1.14 -15.73
CA THR A 100 -7.48 0.06 -15.00
C THR A 100 -8.37 0.97 -15.86
N VAL A 101 -8.09 1.08 -17.18
CA VAL A 101 -8.96 1.83 -18.11
C VAL A 101 -10.37 1.24 -18.16
N GLY A 102 -10.47 -0.08 -18.24
CA GLY A 102 -11.76 -0.78 -18.21
C GLY A 102 -12.48 -0.60 -16.88
N ALA A 103 -11.77 -0.72 -15.78
CA ALA A 103 -12.30 -0.54 -14.43
C ALA A 103 -12.88 0.88 -14.23
N ALA A 104 -12.18 1.91 -14.69
CA ALA A 104 -12.65 3.29 -14.60
C ALA A 104 -13.94 3.54 -15.41
N ALA A 105 -14.16 2.77 -16.48
CA ALA A 105 -15.30 2.93 -17.38
C ALA A 105 -16.55 2.12 -16.96
N ASP A 106 -16.43 1.09 -16.12
CA ASP A 106 -17.53 0.18 -15.79
C ASP A 106 -18.56 0.75 -14.79
N GLY A 107 -18.21 1.83 -14.07
CA GLY A 107 -19.03 2.52 -13.10
C GLY A 107 -19.30 1.75 -11.79
N ASN A 108 -18.74 0.53 -11.66
CA ASN A 108 -18.87 -0.30 -10.45
C ASN A 108 -17.58 -0.37 -9.64
N THR A 109 -16.45 0.02 -10.26
CA THR A 109 -15.13 0.01 -9.67
C THR A 109 -14.67 1.43 -9.35
N VAL A 110 -14.18 1.64 -8.15
CA VAL A 110 -13.54 2.90 -7.74
C VAL A 110 -12.06 2.82 -8.08
N VAL A 111 -11.58 3.66 -8.99
CA VAL A 111 -10.14 3.88 -9.16
C VAL A 111 -9.73 4.92 -8.14
N LEU A 112 -8.93 4.51 -7.15
CA LEU A 112 -8.49 5.34 -6.04
C LEU A 112 -7.04 5.80 -6.26
N ASP A 113 -6.84 7.07 -6.58
CA ASP A 113 -5.50 7.67 -6.67
C ASP A 113 -5.06 8.16 -5.28
N VAL A 114 -3.94 7.62 -4.80
CA VAL A 114 -3.41 7.93 -3.45
C VAL A 114 -2.19 8.85 -3.48
N ARG A 115 -1.99 9.55 -4.61
CA ARG A 115 -0.94 10.56 -4.76
C ARG A 115 -1.32 11.86 -4.04
N GLU A 116 -0.39 12.80 -4.05
CA GLU A 116 -0.64 14.14 -3.53
C GLU A 116 -1.40 15.01 -4.57
N PRO A 117 -2.16 16.04 -4.13
CA PRO A 117 -2.93 16.91 -5.04
C PRO A 117 -2.09 17.51 -6.17
N ILE A 118 -0.85 17.88 -5.89
CA ILE A 118 0.05 18.46 -6.92
C ILE A 118 0.40 17.43 -8.01
N GLU A 119 0.48 16.14 -7.69
CA GLU A 119 0.71 15.07 -8.67
C GLU A 119 -0.55 14.79 -9.49
N TRP A 120 -1.72 14.91 -8.86
CA TRP A 120 -3.02 14.79 -9.51
C TRP A 120 -3.25 15.85 -10.59
N GLU A 121 -2.92 17.09 -10.31
CA GLU A 121 -3.00 18.21 -11.27
C GLU A 121 -2.11 17.98 -12.50
N MET A 122 -1.02 17.22 -12.36
CA MET A 122 -0.14 16.82 -13.48
C MET A 122 -0.71 15.70 -14.36
N GLY A 123 -1.97 15.32 -14.13
CA GLY A 123 -2.70 14.31 -14.87
C GLY A 123 -2.98 13.05 -14.05
N HIS A 124 -4.22 12.57 -14.13
CA HIS A 124 -4.74 11.42 -13.38
C HIS A 124 -5.59 10.51 -14.29
N VAL A 125 -5.89 9.31 -13.81
CA VAL A 125 -6.78 8.39 -14.53
C VAL A 125 -8.18 8.98 -14.60
N PRO A 126 -8.82 9.05 -15.79
CA PRO A 126 -10.16 9.60 -15.93
C PRO A 126 -11.16 8.92 -14.99
N GLY A 127 -11.94 9.75 -14.28
CA GLY A 127 -12.94 9.28 -13.33
C GLY A 127 -12.39 8.72 -12.02
N ALA A 128 -11.08 8.81 -11.75
CA ALA A 128 -10.52 8.39 -10.47
C ALA A 128 -10.93 9.33 -9.32
N LEU A 129 -10.93 8.78 -8.10
CA LEU A 129 -11.14 9.51 -6.85
C LEU A 129 -9.78 9.77 -6.19
N LEU A 130 -9.50 11.02 -5.83
CA LEU A 130 -8.29 11.38 -5.09
C LEU A 130 -8.49 11.30 -3.58
N ILE A 131 -7.75 10.41 -2.93
CA ILE A 131 -7.56 10.40 -1.47
C ILE A 131 -6.09 10.13 -1.18
N SER A 132 -5.29 11.15 -0.90
CA SER A 132 -3.86 10.98 -0.61
C SER A 132 -3.61 9.98 0.51
N LEU A 133 -2.55 9.15 0.38
CA LEU A 133 -2.21 8.11 1.35
C LEU A 133 -2.22 8.62 2.79
N GLY A 134 -1.66 9.82 3.03
CA GLY A 134 -1.59 10.41 4.37
C GLY A 134 -2.95 10.77 4.98
N THR A 135 -4.02 10.89 4.19
CA THR A 135 -5.38 11.19 4.66
C THR A 135 -6.32 10.00 4.59
N LEU A 136 -5.90 8.90 3.96
CA LEU A 136 -6.76 7.75 3.65
C LEU A 136 -7.49 7.20 4.87
N ARG A 137 -6.79 6.95 5.99
CA ARG A 137 -7.42 6.39 7.20
C ARG A 137 -8.55 7.27 7.74
N GLY A 138 -8.43 8.59 7.66
CA GLY A 138 -9.48 9.52 8.09
C GLY A 138 -10.67 9.59 7.15
N ARG A 139 -10.51 9.12 5.90
CA ARG A 139 -11.49 9.22 4.82
C ARG A 139 -12.05 7.88 4.35
N LEU A 140 -11.75 6.77 5.05
CA LEU A 140 -12.27 5.43 4.70
C LEU A 140 -13.81 5.40 4.63
N HIS A 141 -14.48 6.24 5.41
CA HIS A 141 -15.95 6.35 5.40
C HIS A 141 -16.55 6.86 4.08
N GLU A 142 -15.72 7.41 3.19
CA GLU A 142 -16.14 7.82 1.84
C GLU A 142 -16.19 6.64 0.85
N LEU A 143 -15.62 5.49 1.23
CA LEU A 143 -15.56 4.28 0.43
C LEU A 143 -16.56 3.24 0.95
N SER A 144 -17.21 2.52 0.04
CA SER A 144 -18.07 1.39 0.43
C SER A 144 -17.23 0.13 0.64
N LEU A 145 -17.47 -0.61 1.72
CA LEU A 145 -16.84 -1.92 1.96
C LEU A 145 -17.12 -2.94 0.87
N GLU A 146 -18.25 -2.80 0.16
CA GLU A 146 -18.69 -3.69 -0.92
C GLU A 146 -18.13 -3.27 -2.29
N ALA A 147 -17.44 -2.12 -2.37
CA ALA A 147 -16.92 -1.64 -3.64
C ALA A 147 -15.68 -2.44 -4.08
N SER A 148 -15.57 -2.66 -5.40
CA SER A 148 -14.30 -3.01 -6.00
C SER A 148 -13.43 -1.76 -6.07
N ILE A 149 -12.20 -1.82 -5.53
CA ILE A 149 -11.30 -0.67 -5.47
C ILE A 149 -9.97 -1.03 -6.15
N VAL A 150 -9.62 -0.26 -7.16
CA VAL A 150 -8.30 -0.31 -7.82
C VAL A 150 -7.47 0.86 -7.34
N VAL A 151 -6.44 0.60 -6.55
CA VAL A 151 -5.59 1.65 -5.98
C VAL A 151 -4.42 1.95 -6.91
N ILE A 152 -4.21 3.24 -7.22
CA ILE A 152 -3.11 3.69 -8.07
C ILE A 152 -2.29 4.79 -7.38
N CYS A 153 -0.98 4.83 -7.68
CA CYS A 153 -0.09 5.93 -7.35
C CYS A 153 0.91 6.13 -8.51
N GLU A 154 2.04 6.76 -8.30
CA GLU A 154 3.03 6.99 -9.37
C GLU A 154 3.72 5.70 -9.86
N ALA A 155 4.14 4.80 -8.92
CA ALA A 155 5.01 3.64 -9.22
C ALA A 155 4.72 2.41 -8.34
N GLY A 156 3.49 2.24 -7.85
CA GLY A 156 3.05 1.05 -7.13
C GLY A 156 3.33 1.03 -5.63
N VAL A 157 4.33 1.74 -5.13
CA VAL A 157 4.73 1.68 -3.70
C VAL A 157 3.64 2.20 -2.77
N ARG A 158 3.17 3.42 -2.97
CA ARG A 158 2.08 4.01 -2.16
C ARG A 158 0.75 3.29 -2.35
N SER A 159 0.47 2.81 -3.56
CA SER A 159 -0.77 2.05 -3.82
C SER A 159 -0.77 0.69 -3.14
N SER A 160 0.37 0.00 -3.04
CA SER A 160 0.50 -1.22 -2.23
C SER A 160 0.26 -0.92 -0.74
N SER A 161 0.84 0.17 -0.20
CA SER A 161 0.61 0.60 1.18
C SER A 161 -0.87 0.95 1.44
N ALA A 162 -1.49 1.70 0.55
CA ALA A 162 -2.91 2.07 0.67
C ALA A 162 -3.83 0.85 0.57
N ALA A 163 -3.56 -0.06 -0.38
CA ALA A 163 -4.31 -1.29 -0.53
C ALA A 163 -4.23 -2.19 0.72
N SER A 164 -3.05 -2.28 1.34
CA SER A 164 -2.88 -3.02 2.60
C SER A 164 -3.66 -2.39 3.77
N ILE A 165 -3.77 -1.06 3.83
CA ILE A 165 -4.65 -0.37 4.80
C ILE A 165 -6.10 -0.78 4.55
N LEU A 166 -6.56 -0.73 3.32
CA LEU A 166 -7.94 -1.09 2.98
C LEU A 166 -8.25 -2.55 3.34
N GLN A 167 -7.36 -3.51 3.01
CA GLN A 167 -7.52 -4.91 3.39
C GLN A 167 -7.58 -5.07 4.92
N ALA A 168 -6.68 -4.44 5.66
CA ALA A 168 -6.66 -4.50 7.13
C ALA A 168 -7.92 -3.91 7.78
N GLU A 169 -8.60 -2.97 7.11
CA GLU A 169 -9.88 -2.36 7.54
C GLU A 169 -11.12 -3.12 7.00
N GLY A 170 -10.91 -4.28 6.33
CA GLY A 170 -11.98 -5.19 5.94
C GLY A 170 -12.57 -4.98 4.55
N PHE A 171 -11.96 -4.18 3.69
CA PHE A 171 -12.35 -4.07 2.28
C PHE A 171 -11.92 -5.34 1.52
N GLY A 172 -12.88 -6.09 0.98
CA GLY A 172 -12.62 -7.38 0.34
C GLY A 172 -12.24 -7.31 -1.15
N GLY A 173 -12.66 -6.26 -1.84
CA GLY A 173 -12.49 -6.10 -3.30
C GLY A 173 -11.34 -5.17 -3.67
N VAL A 174 -10.15 -5.35 -3.08
CA VAL A 174 -9.01 -4.43 -3.25
C VAL A 174 -7.96 -5.01 -4.19
N SER A 175 -7.52 -4.19 -5.15
CA SER A 175 -6.37 -4.45 -6.01
C SER A 175 -5.52 -3.19 -6.15
N HIS A 176 -4.30 -3.31 -6.67
CA HIS A 176 -3.48 -2.15 -6.94
C HIS A 176 -2.79 -2.23 -8.31
N VAL A 177 -2.32 -1.07 -8.80
CA VAL A 177 -1.61 -0.95 -10.08
C VAL A 177 -0.11 -0.81 -9.81
N PRO A 178 0.70 -1.87 -10.00
CA PRO A 178 2.13 -1.83 -9.69
C PRO A 178 2.93 -0.85 -10.55
N GLU A 179 2.55 -0.66 -11.83
CA GLU A 179 3.21 0.28 -12.74
C GLU A 179 2.82 1.75 -12.48
N GLY A 180 1.70 1.97 -11.80
CA GLY A 180 1.17 3.28 -11.46
C GLY A 180 0.87 4.20 -12.64
N THR A 181 0.66 5.48 -12.36
CA THR A 181 0.44 6.51 -13.41
C THR A 181 1.68 6.71 -14.27
N GLY A 182 2.88 6.38 -13.77
CA GLY A 182 4.10 6.31 -14.59
C GLY A 182 3.98 5.26 -15.70
N GLY A 183 3.43 4.07 -15.40
CA GLY A 183 3.11 3.04 -16.38
C GLY A 183 2.03 3.49 -17.35
N TYR A 184 1.00 4.15 -16.84
CA TYR A 184 -0.10 4.70 -17.62
C TYR A 184 0.41 5.66 -18.72
N ARG A 185 1.32 6.59 -18.36
CA ARG A 185 1.97 7.50 -19.30
C ARG A 185 2.86 6.77 -20.32
N ARG A 186 3.65 5.78 -19.87
CA ARG A 186 4.51 4.98 -20.78
C ARG A 186 3.70 4.17 -21.79
N ALA A 187 2.52 3.72 -21.42
CA ALA A 187 1.59 3.01 -22.31
C ALA A 187 0.84 3.94 -23.28
N GLY A 188 1.02 5.27 -23.18
CA GLY A 188 0.34 6.25 -24.02
C GLY A 188 -1.16 6.36 -23.73
N LEU A 189 -1.60 5.96 -22.54
CA LEU A 189 -3.00 6.05 -22.13
C LEU A 189 -3.37 7.49 -21.76
N ILE A 190 -4.63 7.85 -22.01
CA ILE A 190 -5.13 9.22 -21.80
C ILE A 190 -5.24 9.49 -20.30
N LEU A 191 -4.67 10.62 -19.87
CA LEU A 191 -4.88 11.19 -18.55
C LEU A 191 -5.84 12.38 -18.64
N GLU A 192 -6.61 12.56 -17.60
CA GLU A 192 -7.43 13.74 -17.35
C GLU A 192 -6.62 14.75 -16.54
N PHE A 193 -6.87 16.05 -16.76
CA PHE A 193 -6.23 17.13 -16.04
C PHE A 193 -7.34 17.93 -15.35
N SER A 194 -7.07 18.41 -14.15
CA SER A 194 -8.00 19.33 -13.46
C SER A 194 -8.17 20.58 -14.34
N GLU A 195 -9.42 20.95 -14.61
CA GLU A 195 -9.68 22.23 -15.29
C GLU A 195 -9.20 23.35 -14.36
N ASP A 196 -8.38 24.27 -14.90
CA ASP A 196 -8.01 25.50 -14.20
C ASP A 196 -9.28 26.28 -13.87
N ASN A 197 -9.57 26.45 -12.60
CA ASN A 197 -10.68 27.25 -12.07
C ASN A 197 -10.21 28.67 -11.77
#